data_a5b973947d8df9b3feb57a58c2208033
#
_entry.id   a5b973947d8df9b3feb57a58c2208033
#
_cell.length_a   1.000
_cell.length_b   1.000
_cell.length_c   1.000
_cell.angle_alpha   90.00
_cell.angle_beta   90.00
_cell.angle_gamma   90.00
#
_symmetry.space_group_name_H-M   'P 1'
#
loop_
_entity.id
_entity.type
_entity.pdbx_description
1 polymer ?
#
loop_
_entity_poly.entity_id
_entity_poly.type
_entity_poly.pdbx_seq_one_letter_code
_entity_poly.pdbx_strand_id
1 'polypeptide(L)'
;MFNFHEKERIGKLATTLIKNGDHLMIDSGTTTMEIAKNLDKFTDLTIVTNALNIAEEIMKYKRFTVVMLGGHLRINSHSTIGPIALKTLSHFTNYKLFLGVDSFSFENGVSTPSMEEAILNQAMIAQASEVIAVFDSSKFNKRSFCHIADAEKIDAIVTDQNVPPGYATRLREKGIKLYLA
;
A
#
# COMPACT_ATOMS: atom_id res chain seq x y z
N MET A 1 -8.01 -18.71 -4.40
CA MET A 1 -7.90 -17.28 -4.05
C MET A 1 -7.96 -17.21 -2.52
N PHE A 2 -6.81 -17.13 -1.87
CA PHE A 2 -6.77 -17.07 -0.41
C PHE A 2 -7.20 -15.67 0.08
N ASN A 3 -8.09 -15.61 1.08
CA ASN A 3 -8.49 -14.42 1.82
C ASN A 3 -9.15 -13.30 0.97
N PHE A 4 -9.94 -13.66 -0.05
CA PHE A 4 -10.57 -12.66 -0.93
C PHE A 4 -11.53 -11.73 -0.17
N HIS A 5 -12.39 -12.30 0.68
CA HIS A 5 -13.37 -11.52 1.46
C HIS A 5 -12.71 -10.60 2.49
N GLU A 6 -11.61 -11.05 3.10
CA GLU A 6 -10.81 -10.23 4.02
C GLU A 6 -10.25 -9.00 3.29
N LYS A 7 -9.67 -9.20 2.10
CA LYS A 7 -9.11 -8.11 1.29
C LYS A 7 -10.16 -7.09 0.84
N GLU A 8 -11.35 -7.54 0.46
CA GLU A 8 -12.47 -6.64 0.15
C GLU A 8 -12.82 -5.75 1.34
N ARG A 9 -12.97 -6.33 2.55
CA ARG A 9 -13.27 -5.57 3.76
C ARG A 9 -12.14 -4.60 4.11
N ILE A 10 -10.88 -5.06 4.05
CA ILE A 10 -9.69 -4.24 4.28
C ILE A 10 -9.65 -3.06 3.31
N GLY A 11 -9.84 -3.30 2.01
CA GLY A 11 -9.86 -2.26 0.99
C GLY A 11 -10.95 -1.22 1.26
N LYS A 12 -12.17 -1.67 1.57
CA LYS A 12 -13.29 -0.78 1.92
C LYS A 12 -13.00 0.04 3.18
N LEU A 13 -12.45 -0.58 4.23
CA LEU A 13 -12.08 0.12 5.46
C LEU A 13 -10.95 1.14 5.19
N ALA A 14 -9.94 0.77 4.41
CA ALA A 14 -8.84 1.67 4.08
C ALA A 14 -9.32 2.96 3.38
N THR A 15 -10.40 2.91 2.59
CA THR A 15 -10.97 4.12 1.98
C THR A 15 -11.56 5.11 2.98
N THR A 16 -11.83 4.72 4.23
CA THR A 16 -12.27 5.67 5.27
C THR A 16 -11.17 6.65 5.69
N LEU A 17 -9.92 6.34 5.35
CA LEU A 17 -8.74 7.18 5.61
C LEU A 17 -8.48 8.18 4.45
N ILE A 18 -9.30 8.15 3.39
CA ILE A 18 -9.20 9.04 2.23
C ILE A 18 -10.18 10.21 2.38
N LYS A 19 -9.77 11.37 1.91
CA LYS A 19 -10.61 12.58 1.82
C LYS A 19 -10.61 13.11 0.39
N ASN A 20 -11.66 13.84 0.03
CA ASN A 20 -11.70 14.55 -1.26
C ASN A 20 -10.51 15.50 -1.38
N GLY A 21 -9.91 15.55 -2.55
CA GLY A 21 -8.72 16.38 -2.81
C GLY A 21 -7.39 15.77 -2.35
N ASP A 22 -7.38 14.56 -1.78
CA ASP A 22 -6.14 13.89 -1.37
C ASP A 22 -5.23 13.57 -2.56
N HIS A 23 -3.92 13.64 -2.32
CA HIS A 23 -2.89 13.04 -3.17
C HIS A 23 -2.54 11.67 -2.62
N LEU A 24 -2.75 10.64 -3.43
CA LEU A 24 -2.57 9.25 -3.03
C LEU A 24 -1.43 8.60 -3.83
N MET A 25 -0.62 7.79 -3.17
CA MET A 25 0.20 6.76 -3.79
C MET A 25 -0.42 5.40 -3.46
N ILE A 26 -0.82 4.65 -4.47
CA ILE A 26 -1.37 3.29 -4.29
C ILE A 26 -0.38 2.30 -4.90
N ASP A 27 0.29 1.55 -4.04
CA ASP A 27 1.23 0.51 -4.43
C ASP A 27 0.52 -0.71 -5.04
N SER A 28 1.26 -1.51 -5.78
CA SER A 28 0.76 -2.76 -6.36
C SER A 28 0.38 -3.78 -5.28
N GLY A 29 -0.67 -4.53 -5.52
CA GLY A 29 -1.08 -5.61 -4.64
C GLY A 29 -2.56 -5.96 -4.76
N THR A 30 -2.92 -7.15 -4.31
CA THR A 30 -4.31 -7.61 -4.34
C THR A 30 -5.19 -6.92 -3.30
N THR A 31 -4.63 -6.47 -2.18
CA THR A 31 -5.36 -5.73 -1.15
C THR A 31 -5.50 -4.25 -1.54
N THR A 32 -4.46 -3.64 -2.10
CA THR A 32 -4.50 -2.26 -2.61
C THR A 32 -5.45 -2.12 -3.80
N MET A 33 -5.61 -3.16 -4.62
CA MET A 33 -6.63 -3.22 -5.66
C MET A 33 -8.05 -3.04 -5.11
N GLU A 34 -8.34 -3.58 -3.93
CA GLU A 34 -9.66 -3.41 -3.31
C GLU A 34 -9.91 -1.96 -2.86
N ILE A 35 -8.85 -1.17 -2.58
CA ILE A 35 -8.99 0.27 -2.38
C ILE A 35 -9.44 0.93 -3.69
N ALA A 36 -8.76 0.64 -4.80
CA ALA A 36 -9.08 1.21 -6.11
C ALA A 36 -10.53 0.98 -6.54
N LYS A 37 -11.09 -0.19 -6.22
CA LYS A 37 -12.50 -0.54 -6.51
C LYS A 37 -13.53 0.26 -5.71
N ASN A 38 -13.14 0.90 -4.62
CA ASN A 38 -14.04 1.56 -3.67
C ASN A 38 -13.84 3.09 -3.61
N LEU A 39 -13.43 3.71 -4.72
CA LEU A 39 -13.18 5.16 -4.82
C LEU A 39 -14.36 5.97 -5.37
N ASP A 40 -15.48 5.34 -5.67
CA ASP A 40 -16.65 5.95 -6.32
C ASP A 40 -17.27 7.14 -5.58
N LYS A 41 -17.12 7.19 -4.26
CA LYS A 41 -17.65 8.25 -3.41
C LYS A 41 -16.78 9.52 -3.34
N PHE A 42 -15.53 9.46 -3.85
CA PHE A 42 -14.60 10.59 -3.75
C PHE A 42 -14.61 11.46 -4.99
N THR A 43 -14.15 12.70 -4.82
CA THR A 43 -13.96 13.68 -5.89
C THR A 43 -12.55 14.28 -5.78
N ASP A 44 -12.03 14.71 -6.91
CA ASP A 44 -10.79 15.50 -6.98
C ASP A 44 -9.54 14.81 -6.40
N LEU A 45 -9.45 13.48 -6.56
CA LEU A 45 -8.25 12.74 -6.17
C LEU A 45 -7.17 12.83 -7.25
N THR A 46 -5.92 12.99 -6.81
CA THR A 46 -4.74 12.75 -7.64
C THR A 46 -4.10 11.46 -7.17
N ILE A 47 -4.00 10.46 -8.04
CA ILE A 47 -3.54 9.12 -7.68
C ILE A 47 -2.32 8.77 -8.51
N VAL A 48 -1.22 8.47 -7.84
CA VAL A 48 0.00 7.93 -8.43
C VAL A 48 0.06 6.44 -8.13
N THR A 49 0.39 5.62 -9.10
CA THR A 49 0.52 4.17 -8.90
C THR A 49 1.60 3.58 -9.81
N ASN A 50 2.23 2.50 -9.35
CA ASN A 50 3.11 1.65 -10.15
C ASN A 50 2.36 0.44 -10.74
N ALA A 51 1.08 0.24 -10.40
CA ALA A 51 0.30 -0.94 -10.77
C ALA A 51 -0.61 -0.68 -11.97
N LEU A 52 -0.38 -1.42 -13.06
CA LEU A 52 -1.14 -1.29 -14.31
C LEU A 52 -2.64 -1.61 -14.11
N ASN A 53 -2.94 -2.69 -13.41
CA ASN A 53 -4.31 -3.11 -13.15
C ASN A 53 -5.06 -2.13 -12.21
N ILE A 54 -4.36 -1.50 -11.27
CA ILE A 54 -4.93 -0.45 -10.41
C ILE A 54 -5.22 0.81 -11.23
N ALA A 55 -4.30 1.22 -12.09
CA ALA A 55 -4.53 2.36 -12.99
C ALA A 55 -5.74 2.11 -13.90
N GLU A 56 -5.86 0.91 -14.47
CA GLU A 56 -7.02 0.49 -15.28
C GLU A 56 -8.33 0.57 -14.50
N GLU A 57 -8.35 0.09 -13.26
CA GLU A 57 -9.52 0.15 -12.39
C GLU A 57 -9.93 1.60 -12.09
N ILE A 58 -8.97 2.47 -11.79
CA ILE A 58 -9.21 3.87 -11.44
C ILE A 58 -9.68 4.69 -12.65
N MET A 59 -9.28 4.34 -13.87
CA MET A 59 -9.71 5.04 -15.10
C MET A 59 -11.24 5.02 -15.31
N LYS A 60 -11.97 4.12 -14.67
CA LYS A 60 -13.45 4.12 -14.65
C LYS A 60 -14.02 5.40 -14.02
N TYR A 61 -13.27 6.01 -13.10
CA TYR A 61 -13.63 7.24 -12.42
C TYR A 61 -13.04 8.45 -13.16
N LYS A 62 -13.72 8.92 -14.20
CA LYS A 62 -13.25 9.99 -15.11
C LYS A 62 -12.90 11.34 -14.43
N ARG A 63 -13.18 11.46 -13.13
CA ARG A 63 -12.99 12.69 -12.33
C ARG A 63 -11.66 12.73 -11.57
N PHE A 64 -10.82 11.71 -11.69
CA PHE A 64 -9.53 11.65 -11.01
C PHE A 64 -8.37 11.94 -11.96
N THR A 65 -7.29 12.54 -11.43
CA THR A 65 -6.01 12.57 -12.12
C THR A 65 -5.24 11.31 -11.78
N VAL A 66 -4.83 10.55 -12.77
CA VAL A 66 -4.08 9.29 -12.58
C VAL A 66 -2.71 9.43 -13.22
N VAL A 67 -1.68 9.16 -12.43
CA VAL A 67 -0.29 9.13 -12.90
C VAL A 67 0.26 7.71 -12.75
N MET A 68 0.71 7.13 -13.85
CA MET A 68 1.42 5.86 -13.86
C MET A 68 2.93 6.12 -13.77
N LEU A 69 3.63 5.46 -12.82
CA LEU A 69 5.07 5.65 -12.65
C LEU A 69 5.88 5.25 -13.89
N GLY A 70 5.38 4.29 -14.68
CA GLY A 70 6.11 3.76 -15.81
C GLY A 70 7.31 2.91 -15.38
N GLY A 71 8.13 2.48 -16.33
CA GLY A 71 9.32 1.67 -16.07
C GLY A 71 9.22 0.25 -16.61
N HIS A 72 9.99 -0.66 -16.01
CA HIS A 72 10.03 -2.07 -16.38
C HIS A 72 8.80 -2.80 -15.82
N LEU A 73 8.00 -3.44 -16.66
CA LEU A 73 6.80 -4.16 -16.24
C LEU A 73 7.14 -5.54 -15.67
N ARG A 74 6.74 -5.78 -14.44
CA ARG A 74 6.70 -7.11 -13.83
C ARG A 74 5.34 -7.76 -14.10
N ILE A 75 5.34 -8.77 -14.96
CA ILE A 75 4.12 -9.42 -15.44
C ILE A 75 3.33 -10.05 -14.28
N ASN A 76 4.01 -10.72 -13.34
CA ASN A 76 3.35 -11.44 -12.26
C ASN A 76 2.60 -10.54 -11.25
N SER A 77 3.06 -9.32 -11.05
CA SER A 77 2.45 -8.34 -10.14
C SER A 77 1.70 -7.23 -10.86
N HIS A 78 1.71 -7.22 -12.20
CA HIS A 78 1.17 -6.13 -13.03
C HIS A 78 1.69 -4.75 -12.60
N SER A 79 2.95 -4.69 -12.14
CA SER A 79 3.54 -3.46 -11.61
C SER A 79 4.79 -3.05 -12.37
N THR A 80 5.08 -1.77 -12.36
CA THR A 80 6.30 -1.21 -12.95
C THR A 80 7.32 -0.91 -11.85
N ILE A 81 8.59 -1.14 -12.18
CA ILE A 81 9.74 -1.01 -11.30
C ILE A 81 10.93 -0.41 -12.05
N GLY A 82 12.03 -0.23 -11.35
CA GLY A 82 13.33 0.14 -11.91
C GLY A 82 13.58 1.65 -12.01
N PRO A 83 14.67 2.06 -12.66
CA PRO A 83 15.14 3.45 -12.64
C PRO A 83 14.14 4.48 -13.17
N ILE A 84 13.34 4.12 -14.16
CA ILE A 84 12.32 5.02 -14.74
C ILE A 84 11.21 5.25 -13.71
N ALA A 85 10.72 4.20 -13.03
CA ALA A 85 9.72 4.32 -11.98
C ALA A 85 10.24 5.20 -10.83
N LEU A 86 11.46 4.98 -10.37
CA LEU A 86 12.12 5.78 -9.34
C LEU A 86 12.28 7.24 -9.76
N LYS A 87 12.67 7.49 -11.01
CA LYS A 87 12.80 8.85 -11.54
C LYS A 87 11.47 9.56 -11.60
N THR A 88 10.42 8.90 -12.06
CA THR A 88 9.07 9.47 -12.08
C THR A 88 8.57 9.74 -10.67
N LEU A 89 8.75 8.79 -9.75
CA LEU A 89 8.39 8.94 -8.33
C LEU A 89 9.04 10.15 -7.67
N SER A 90 10.29 10.47 -8.01
CA SER A 90 11.02 11.60 -7.41
C SER A 90 10.39 12.98 -7.66
N HIS A 91 9.40 13.09 -8.56
CA HIS A 91 8.63 14.32 -8.78
C HIS A 91 7.44 14.48 -7.81
N PHE A 92 7.12 13.48 -7.01
CA PHE A 92 5.97 13.47 -6.11
C PHE A 92 6.40 13.36 -4.66
N THR A 93 5.85 14.21 -3.81
CA THR A 93 6.08 14.22 -2.37
C THR A 93 4.78 14.50 -1.62
N ASN A 94 4.77 14.27 -0.31
CA ASN A 94 3.68 14.69 0.56
C ASN A 94 2.31 14.07 0.18
N TYR A 95 2.33 12.80 -0.20
CA TYR A 95 1.14 12.00 -0.49
C TYR A 95 0.86 11.01 0.65
N LYS A 96 -0.36 10.53 0.70
CA LYS A 96 -0.78 9.40 1.54
C LYS A 96 -0.47 8.10 0.78
N LEU A 97 0.39 7.25 1.35
CA LEU A 97 0.77 5.98 0.75
C LEU A 97 -0.09 4.85 1.29
N PHE A 98 -0.75 4.12 0.39
CA PHE A 98 -1.32 2.79 0.68
C PHE A 98 -0.34 1.74 0.17
N LEU A 99 0.37 1.12 1.11
CA LEU A 99 1.44 0.15 0.84
C LEU A 99 0.91 -1.28 0.94
N GLY A 100 1.04 -2.04 -0.13
CA GLY A 100 0.84 -3.50 -0.11
C GLY A 100 1.99 -4.18 0.62
N VAL A 101 1.70 -5.19 1.44
CA VAL A 101 2.71 -5.85 2.28
C VAL A 101 2.70 -7.35 2.06
N ASP A 102 3.86 -7.92 1.74
CA ASP A 102 4.05 -9.37 1.63
C ASP A 102 4.36 -10.03 2.97
N SER A 103 5.11 -9.33 3.82
CA SER A 103 5.55 -9.85 5.12
C SER A 103 5.75 -8.72 6.12
N PHE A 104 5.26 -8.92 7.35
CA PHE A 104 5.41 -7.99 8.47
C PHE A 104 5.76 -8.73 9.75
N SER A 105 6.78 -8.23 10.45
CA SER A 105 7.08 -8.59 11.84
C SER A 105 7.66 -7.39 12.59
N PHE A 106 7.59 -7.36 13.90
CA PHE A 106 8.18 -6.26 14.68
C PHE A 106 9.70 -6.25 14.61
N GLU A 107 10.31 -7.42 14.48
CA GLU A 107 11.77 -7.61 14.47
C GLU A 107 12.39 -7.22 13.13
N ASN A 108 11.61 -7.34 12.06
CA ASN A 108 12.12 -7.13 10.68
C ASN A 108 11.32 -6.10 9.88
N GLY A 109 10.30 -5.48 10.49
CA GLY A 109 9.45 -4.52 9.80
C GLY A 109 8.72 -5.13 8.61
N VAL A 110 8.66 -4.37 7.52
CA VAL A 110 8.06 -4.75 6.24
C VAL A 110 9.12 -5.31 5.30
N SER A 111 8.81 -6.40 4.61
CA SER A 111 9.72 -7.04 3.66
C SER A 111 9.00 -7.70 2.48
N THR A 112 9.70 -7.88 1.36
CA THR A 112 9.22 -8.47 0.10
C THR A 112 10.27 -9.45 -0.47
N PRO A 113 9.89 -10.41 -1.33
CA PRO A 113 10.88 -11.27 -1.99
C PRO A 113 11.75 -10.54 -3.03
N SER A 114 11.30 -9.42 -3.57
CA SER A 114 11.92 -8.72 -4.70
C SER A 114 12.74 -7.51 -4.27
N MET A 115 14.01 -7.49 -4.63
CA MET A 115 14.88 -6.34 -4.36
C MET A 115 14.42 -5.05 -5.09
N GLU A 116 13.97 -5.17 -6.32
CA GLU A 116 13.51 -4.01 -7.10
C GLU A 116 12.21 -3.40 -6.54
N GLU A 117 11.30 -4.25 -6.04
CA GLU A 117 10.12 -3.79 -5.29
C GLU A 117 10.53 -3.12 -3.98
N ALA A 118 11.46 -3.73 -3.22
CA ALA A 118 11.94 -3.15 -1.98
C ALA A 118 12.51 -1.74 -2.20
N ILE A 119 13.33 -1.55 -3.22
CA ILE A 119 13.91 -0.24 -3.55
C ILE A 119 12.83 0.78 -3.89
N LEU A 120 11.83 0.41 -4.70
CA LEU A 120 10.73 1.31 -5.06
C LEU A 120 9.86 1.64 -3.84
N ASN A 121 9.50 0.64 -3.02
CA ASN A 121 8.71 0.85 -1.82
C ASN A 121 9.44 1.70 -0.77
N GLN A 122 10.77 1.54 -0.61
CA GLN A 122 11.61 2.42 0.21
C GLN A 122 11.51 3.88 -0.24
N ALA A 123 11.58 4.11 -1.55
CA ALA A 123 11.45 5.45 -2.12
C ALA A 123 10.03 6.02 -1.94
N MET A 124 8.98 5.19 -2.07
CA MET A 124 7.60 5.60 -1.80
C MET A 124 7.42 6.04 -0.34
N ILE A 125 7.93 5.26 0.62
CA ILE A 125 7.86 5.57 2.05
C ILE A 125 8.59 6.87 2.37
N ALA A 126 9.77 7.09 1.79
CA ALA A 126 10.60 8.27 2.06
C ALA A 126 9.92 9.59 1.65
N GLN A 127 9.01 9.58 0.69
CA GLN A 127 8.32 10.75 0.15
C GLN A 127 6.90 10.93 0.71
N ALA A 128 6.37 9.93 1.43
CA ALA A 128 5.01 9.95 1.95
C ALA A 128 4.87 10.87 3.16
N SER A 129 3.72 11.52 3.29
CA SER A 129 3.31 12.22 4.52
C SER A 129 2.64 11.31 5.53
N GLU A 130 2.06 10.21 5.07
CA GLU A 130 1.45 9.16 5.90
C GLU A 130 1.60 7.82 5.19
N VAL A 131 2.08 6.81 5.91
CA VAL A 131 2.27 5.45 5.40
C VAL A 131 1.24 4.51 6.02
N ILE A 132 0.33 4.01 5.20
CA ILE A 132 -0.74 3.09 5.59
C ILE A 132 -0.45 1.73 4.96
N ALA A 133 -0.03 0.76 5.77
CA ALA A 133 0.16 -0.61 5.32
C ALA A 133 -1.19 -1.35 5.27
N VAL A 134 -1.47 -2.02 4.14
CA VAL A 134 -2.74 -2.73 3.93
C VAL A 134 -2.47 -4.19 3.54
N PHE A 135 -2.88 -5.11 4.39
CA PHE A 135 -2.63 -6.54 4.20
C PHE A 135 -3.53 -7.41 5.09
N ASP A 136 -3.78 -8.63 4.68
CA ASP A 136 -4.51 -9.60 5.51
C ASP A 136 -3.62 -10.22 6.60
N SER A 137 -4.23 -10.70 7.68
CA SER A 137 -3.54 -11.21 8.87
C SER A 137 -2.53 -12.34 8.59
N SER A 138 -2.62 -13.01 7.45
CA SER A 138 -1.65 -14.04 7.07
C SER A 138 -0.24 -13.52 6.83
N LYS A 139 -0.07 -12.20 6.76
CA LYS A 139 1.24 -11.55 6.54
C LYS A 139 2.01 -11.25 7.83
N PHE A 140 1.35 -11.31 8.99
CA PHE A 140 2.02 -11.19 10.29
C PHE A 140 2.96 -12.37 10.55
N ASN A 141 3.97 -12.11 11.41
CA ASN A 141 5.01 -13.07 11.79
C ASN A 141 5.77 -13.67 10.60
N LYS A 142 5.83 -12.95 9.48
CA LYS A 142 6.57 -13.34 8.29
C LYS A 142 7.74 -12.42 8.01
N ARG A 143 8.73 -12.98 7.35
CA ARG A 143 9.89 -12.27 6.84
C ARG A 143 10.19 -12.73 5.43
N SER A 144 10.37 -11.80 4.53
CA SER A 144 10.86 -12.01 3.17
C SER A 144 12.33 -11.61 3.04
N PHE A 145 12.92 -11.90 1.89
CA PHE A 145 14.36 -11.75 1.66
C PHE A 145 14.84 -10.30 1.68
N CYS A 146 14.06 -9.37 1.11
CA CYS A 146 14.44 -7.97 0.96
C CYS A 146 13.68 -7.09 1.95
N HIS A 147 14.41 -6.39 2.81
CA HIS A 147 13.86 -5.43 3.77
C HIS A 147 13.38 -4.16 3.06
N ILE A 148 12.22 -3.67 3.45
CA ILE A 148 11.65 -2.41 2.96
C ILE A 148 11.81 -1.32 4.01
N ALA A 149 11.25 -1.51 5.20
CA ALA A 149 11.26 -0.51 6.26
C ALA A 149 11.04 -1.14 7.63
N ASP A 150 11.59 -0.52 8.66
CA ASP A 150 11.27 -0.84 10.06
C ASP A 150 9.80 -0.52 10.37
N ALA A 151 9.23 -1.22 11.36
CA ALA A 151 7.82 -1.07 11.72
C ALA A 151 7.46 0.40 12.06
N GLU A 152 8.38 1.15 12.66
CA GLU A 152 8.22 2.55 13.05
C GLU A 152 8.06 3.54 11.86
N LYS A 153 8.32 3.09 10.63
CA LYS A 153 8.05 3.86 9.41
C LYS A 153 6.59 3.76 8.95
N ILE A 154 5.78 2.93 9.62
CA ILE A 154 4.37 2.72 9.30
C ILE A 154 3.53 3.53 10.30
N ASP A 155 2.68 4.42 9.82
CA ASP A 155 1.79 5.23 10.64
C ASP A 155 0.50 4.48 11.00
N ALA A 156 0.02 3.64 10.08
CA ALA A 156 -1.20 2.87 10.27
C ALA A 156 -1.15 1.51 9.57
N ILE A 157 -1.84 0.54 10.15
CA ILE A 157 -2.09 -0.78 9.55
C ILE A 157 -3.60 -0.97 9.43
N VAL A 158 -4.07 -1.36 8.23
CA VAL A 158 -5.44 -1.81 7.99
C VAL A 158 -5.39 -3.30 7.66
N THR A 159 -6.05 -4.12 8.47
CA THR A 159 -6.03 -5.59 8.36
C THR A 159 -7.36 -6.21 8.79
N ASP A 160 -7.49 -7.53 8.71
CA ASP A 160 -8.68 -8.24 9.21
C ASP A 160 -8.61 -8.51 10.73
N GLN A 161 -9.68 -9.11 11.28
CA GLN A 161 -9.85 -9.34 12.73
C GLN A 161 -8.86 -10.38 13.31
N ASN A 162 -8.15 -11.16 12.49
CA ASN A 162 -7.31 -12.28 12.94
C ASN A 162 -5.88 -11.85 13.27
N VAL A 163 -5.73 -10.66 13.82
CA VAL A 163 -4.41 -10.14 14.26
C VAL A 163 -3.83 -11.05 15.35
N PRO A 164 -2.55 -11.45 15.26
CA PRO A 164 -1.94 -12.32 16.26
C PRO A 164 -1.99 -11.71 17.66
N PRO A 165 -2.15 -12.54 18.71
CA PRO A 165 -2.17 -12.07 20.11
C PRO A 165 -0.99 -11.16 20.45
N GLY A 166 -1.26 -10.06 21.15
CA GLY A 166 -0.25 -9.09 21.57
C GLY A 166 0.16 -8.06 20.50
N TYR A 167 -0.16 -8.26 19.21
CA TYR A 167 0.19 -7.30 18.17
C TYR A 167 -0.51 -5.95 18.33
N ALA A 168 -1.80 -5.96 18.66
CA ALA A 168 -2.57 -4.73 18.84
C ALA A 168 -1.97 -3.83 19.95
N THR A 169 -1.52 -4.43 21.07
CA THR A 169 -0.85 -3.71 22.15
C THR A 169 0.50 -3.17 21.70
N ARG A 170 1.35 -4.00 21.09
CA ARG A 170 2.69 -3.60 20.62
C ARG A 170 2.61 -2.50 19.55
N LEU A 171 1.63 -2.57 18.63
CA LEU A 171 1.43 -1.52 17.63
C LEU A 171 1.07 -0.19 18.29
N ARG A 172 0.17 -0.21 19.26
CA ARG A 172 -0.22 1.00 20.03
C ARG A 172 0.97 1.61 20.77
N GLU A 173 1.80 0.78 21.42
CA GLU A 173 3.01 1.22 22.13
C GLU A 173 4.02 1.89 21.19
N LYS A 174 4.07 1.46 19.94
CA LYS A 174 4.90 2.06 18.89
C LYS A 174 4.24 3.26 18.20
N GLY A 175 3.03 3.67 18.61
CA GLY A 175 2.29 4.76 17.97
C GLY A 175 1.67 4.42 16.61
N ILE A 176 1.65 3.15 16.22
CA ILE A 176 1.07 2.68 14.95
C ILE A 176 -0.44 2.46 15.14
N LYS A 177 -1.24 3.15 14.36
CA LYS A 177 -2.71 3.00 14.40
C LYS A 177 -3.12 1.67 13.78
N LEU A 178 -4.04 0.95 14.41
CA LEU A 178 -4.56 -0.32 13.91
C LEU A 178 -6.05 -0.19 13.60
N TYR A 179 -6.42 -0.50 12.35
CA TYR A 179 -7.79 -0.54 11.86
C TYR A 179 -8.15 -1.99 11.49
N LEU A 180 -9.25 -2.49 12.04
CA LEU A 180 -9.70 -3.88 11.88
C LEU A 180 -10.99 -3.95 11.04
N ALA A 181 -10.92 -4.66 9.91
CA ALA A 181 -12.01 -4.83 8.94
C ALA A 181 -12.90 -6.05 9.26
#